data_26cad37141374c6a87e19083bc139e9d
#
_entry.id   26cad37141374c6a87e19083bc139e9d
#
_cell.length_a   1.000
_cell.length_b   1.000
_cell.length_c   1.000
_cell.angle_alpha   90.00
_cell.angle_beta   90.00
_cell.angle_gamma   90.00
#
_symmetry.space_group_name_H-M   'P 1'
#
loop_
_entity.id
_entity.type
_entity.pdbx_description
1 polymer ?
#
loop_
_entity_poly.entity_id
_entity_poly.type
_entity_poly.pdbx_seq_one_letter_code
_entity_poly.pdbx_strand_id
1 'polypeptide(L)'
;TKSAKPTEKVTINYSNNFAWDQATYLPNFPDVPTQLRAALEAKANANQYEVELFGMYFDKLLPYAEKWAQQNGGRKLKYGEMRPYQSDSNVGDYCIVDGTPYDYAAWDVQDISYSKAAPSQSHNLSVQGSSGKTNYYLSFGYDEKEGIMKVRPDELKKYNVSVNVTTNLYDWLQ
;
A
#
# COMPACT_ATOMS: atom_id res chain seq x y z
N THR A 1 -24.42 13.98 -19.18
CA THR A 1 -25.13 12.87 -19.86
C THR A 1 -24.69 12.77 -21.30
N LYS A 2 -24.12 11.62 -21.71
CA LYS A 2 -23.80 11.37 -23.12
C LYS A 2 -25.10 10.90 -23.80
N SER A 3 -25.62 11.69 -24.70
CA SER A 3 -26.76 11.28 -25.56
C SER A 3 -26.24 10.52 -26.77
N ALA A 4 -26.99 9.48 -27.20
CA ALA A 4 -26.68 8.75 -28.41
C ALA A 4 -26.86 9.68 -29.62
N LYS A 5 -25.87 9.72 -30.51
CA LYS A 5 -26.01 10.39 -31.80
C LYS A 5 -26.75 9.44 -32.74
N PRO A 6 -27.72 9.91 -33.54
CA PRO A 6 -28.40 9.07 -34.52
C PRO A 6 -27.38 8.59 -35.57
N THR A 7 -27.05 7.32 -35.52
CA THR A 7 -26.26 6.66 -36.55
C THR A 7 -26.95 5.34 -36.92
N GLU A 8 -27.23 5.13 -38.18
CA GLU A 8 -27.86 3.89 -38.67
C GLU A 8 -26.97 2.65 -38.51
N LYS A 9 -25.67 2.87 -38.16
CA LYS A 9 -24.71 1.79 -37.92
C LYS A 9 -24.45 1.64 -36.43
N VAL A 10 -24.40 0.39 -35.98
CA VAL A 10 -23.93 0.06 -34.63
C VAL A 10 -22.45 0.38 -34.53
N THR A 11 -22.09 1.16 -33.53
CA THR A 11 -20.70 1.50 -33.20
C THR A 11 -20.36 0.88 -31.86
N ILE A 12 -19.28 0.10 -31.83
CA ILE A 12 -18.73 -0.50 -30.63
C ILE A 12 -17.37 0.15 -30.38
N ASN A 13 -17.18 0.67 -29.17
CA ASN A 13 -15.90 1.20 -28.75
C ASN A 13 -15.44 0.44 -27.51
N TYR A 14 -14.19 0.02 -27.54
CA TYR A 14 -13.50 -0.54 -26.38
C TYR A 14 -12.22 0.24 -26.14
N SER A 15 -12.00 0.59 -24.88
CA SER A 15 -10.74 1.18 -24.44
C SER A 15 -10.27 0.52 -23.16
N ASN A 16 -8.98 0.36 -23.01
CA ASN A 16 -8.35 -0.11 -21.79
C ASN A 16 -7.18 0.79 -21.41
N ASN A 17 -6.86 0.76 -20.14
CA ASN A 17 -5.66 1.39 -19.60
C ASN A 17 -5.07 0.47 -18.53
N PHE A 18 -3.75 0.29 -18.58
CA PHE A 18 -2.96 -0.39 -17.57
C PHE A 18 -1.95 0.61 -17.00
N ALA A 19 -1.86 0.69 -15.70
CA ALA A 19 -0.92 1.57 -15.02
C ALA A 19 -0.32 0.88 -13.80
N TRP A 20 0.80 1.42 -13.33
CA TRP A 20 1.47 0.99 -12.10
C TRP A 20 1.68 2.22 -11.23
N ASP A 21 1.06 2.20 -10.07
CA ASP A 21 1.20 3.26 -9.08
C ASP A 21 2.42 2.98 -8.22
N GLN A 22 3.23 4.00 -7.99
CA GLN A 22 4.40 3.94 -7.12
C GLN A 22 4.33 5.05 -6.11
N ALA A 23 4.82 4.79 -4.89
CA ALA A 23 5.01 5.86 -3.92
C ALA A 23 6.10 6.82 -4.42
N THR A 24 5.78 8.10 -4.51
CA THR A 24 6.74 9.15 -4.89
C THR A 24 7.76 9.40 -3.79
N TYR A 25 7.38 9.16 -2.54
CA TYR A 25 8.22 9.32 -1.36
C TYR A 25 7.79 8.32 -0.29
N LEU A 26 8.76 7.65 0.30
CA LEU A 26 8.60 6.86 1.51
C LEU A 26 9.53 7.42 2.58
N PRO A 27 9.07 7.63 3.82
CA PRO A 27 9.89 8.16 4.89
C PRO A 27 11.06 7.23 5.20
N ASN A 28 12.26 7.77 5.30
CA ASN A 28 13.41 6.97 5.71
C ASN A 28 13.41 6.86 7.24
N PHE A 29 13.41 5.63 7.74
CA PHE A 29 13.49 5.36 9.16
C PHE A 29 14.97 5.29 9.58
N PRO A 30 15.37 5.99 10.66
CA PRO A 30 16.71 5.85 11.21
C PRO A 30 16.96 4.43 11.72
N ASP A 31 18.21 4.10 12.00
CA ASP A 31 18.57 2.83 12.63
C ASP A 31 18.02 2.74 14.07
N VAL A 32 17.96 1.53 14.59
CA VAL A 32 17.41 1.28 15.94
C VAL A 32 18.19 2.00 17.04
N PRO A 33 19.54 2.03 17.07
CA PRO A 33 20.27 2.81 18.05
C PRO A 33 19.87 4.29 18.06
N THR A 34 19.73 4.90 16.87
CA THR A 34 19.33 6.31 16.75
C THR A 34 17.91 6.54 17.27
N GLN A 35 16.98 5.63 16.99
CA GLN A 35 15.61 5.71 17.51
C GLN A 35 15.57 5.60 19.04
N LEU A 36 16.31 4.62 19.61
CA LEU A 36 16.36 4.43 21.06
C LEU A 36 16.98 5.63 21.77
N ARG A 37 18.09 6.18 21.24
CA ARG A 37 18.71 7.40 21.80
C ARG A 37 17.78 8.60 21.74
N ALA A 38 17.11 8.82 20.61
CA ALA A 38 16.15 9.91 20.47
C ALA A 38 14.97 9.78 21.46
N ALA A 39 14.46 8.58 21.70
CA ALA A 39 13.42 8.32 22.66
C ALA A 39 13.91 8.56 24.11
N LEU A 40 15.11 8.11 24.47
CA LEU A 40 15.71 8.36 25.77
C LEU A 40 15.94 9.86 26.02
N GLU A 41 16.46 10.58 25.03
CA GLU A 41 16.66 12.04 25.10
C GLU A 41 15.35 12.79 25.24
N ALA A 42 14.31 12.43 24.45
CA ALA A 42 13.00 13.06 24.54
C ALA A 42 12.38 12.88 25.94
N LYS A 43 12.54 11.72 26.55
CA LYS A 43 12.06 11.44 27.90
C LYS A 43 12.86 12.17 28.99
N ALA A 44 14.18 12.25 28.84
CA ALA A 44 15.02 13.04 29.74
C ALA A 44 14.62 14.52 29.73
N ASN A 45 14.36 15.07 28.55
CA ASN A 45 13.88 16.45 28.37
C ASN A 45 12.49 16.69 29.01
N ALA A 46 11.67 15.63 29.12
CA ALA A 46 10.38 15.65 29.79
C ALA A 46 10.48 15.35 31.31
N ASN A 47 11.68 15.26 31.89
CA ASN A 47 11.95 14.80 33.25
C ASN A 47 11.38 13.40 33.55
N GLN A 48 11.32 12.54 32.56
CA GLN A 48 10.91 11.14 32.65
C GLN A 48 12.09 10.26 32.23
N TYR A 49 12.62 9.49 33.17
CA TYR A 49 13.87 8.76 32.94
C TYR A 49 13.68 7.31 32.48
N GLU A 50 12.46 6.80 32.61
CA GLU A 50 12.15 5.43 32.21
C GLU A 50 11.39 5.41 30.89
N VAL A 51 11.98 4.72 29.89
CA VAL A 51 11.34 4.43 28.61
C VAL A 51 11.38 2.94 28.43
N GLU A 52 10.21 2.33 28.37
CA GLU A 52 10.07 0.89 28.17
C GLU A 52 9.13 0.57 27.02
N LEU A 53 9.36 -0.57 26.43
CA LEU A 53 8.46 -1.20 25.48
C LEU A 53 8.18 -2.62 25.96
N PHE A 54 6.93 -2.89 26.34
CA PHE A 54 6.49 -4.20 26.84
C PHE A 54 7.36 -4.76 27.99
N GLY A 55 7.82 -3.88 28.92
CA GLY A 55 8.62 -4.26 30.07
C GLY A 55 10.14 -4.28 29.85
N MET A 56 10.62 -3.98 28.65
CA MET A 56 12.05 -3.81 28.39
C MET A 56 12.41 -2.32 28.33
N TYR A 57 13.33 -1.89 29.18
CA TYR A 57 13.84 -0.53 29.20
C TYR A 57 14.77 -0.27 28.01
N PHE A 58 14.62 0.89 27.39
CA PHE A 58 15.39 1.27 26.19
C PHE A 58 16.88 1.44 26.47
N ASP A 59 17.27 1.87 27.68
CA ASP A 59 18.67 1.95 28.11
C ASP A 59 19.33 0.56 28.13
N LYS A 60 18.60 -0.48 28.49
CA LYS A 60 19.08 -1.87 28.47
C LYS A 60 19.13 -2.46 27.07
N LEU A 61 18.21 -2.04 26.19
CA LEU A 61 18.16 -2.51 24.80
C LEU A 61 19.21 -1.84 23.91
N LEU A 62 19.56 -0.59 24.20
CA LEU A 62 20.49 0.22 23.39
C LEU A 62 21.85 -0.45 23.15
N PRO A 63 22.54 -1.05 24.15
CA PRO A 63 23.84 -1.72 23.91
C PRO A 63 23.74 -2.88 22.92
N TYR A 64 22.64 -3.64 22.93
CA TYR A 64 22.43 -4.72 21.97
C TYR A 64 22.21 -4.17 20.56
N ALA A 65 21.42 -3.12 20.42
CA ALA A 65 21.16 -2.47 19.13
C ALA A 65 22.44 -1.85 18.54
N GLU A 66 23.27 -1.22 19.36
CA GLU A 66 24.58 -0.65 18.96
C GLU A 66 25.54 -1.75 18.49
N LYS A 67 25.66 -2.83 19.25
CA LYS A 67 26.52 -3.96 18.89
C LYS A 67 26.03 -4.62 17.59
N TRP A 68 24.72 -4.79 17.44
CA TRP A 68 24.13 -5.29 16.21
C TRP A 68 24.45 -4.40 14.99
N ALA A 69 24.26 -3.08 15.14
CA ALA A 69 24.56 -2.11 14.08
C ALA A 69 26.05 -2.13 13.68
N GLN A 70 26.95 -2.23 14.63
CA GLN A 70 28.39 -2.36 14.38
C GLN A 70 28.72 -3.64 13.61
N GLN A 71 28.14 -4.78 14.00
CA GLN A 71 28.39 -6.07 13.35
C GLN A 71 27.78 -6.18 11.95
N ASN A 72 26.69 -5.45 11.68
CA ASN A 72 25.97 -5.52 10.41
C ASN A 72 26.20 -4.30 9.48
N GLY A 73 27.04 -3.34 9.89
CA GLY A 73 27.49 -2.25 9.00
C GLY A 73 26.36 -1.40 8.42
N GLY A 74 25.29 -1.14 9.18
CA GLY A 74 24.14 -0.36 8.71
C GLY A 74 23.18 -1.12 7.78
N ARG A 75 23.38 -2.43 7.59
CA ARG A 75 22.43 -3.29 6.87
C ARG A 75 21.09 -3.30 7.59
N LYS A 76 19.99 -3.35 6.83
CA LYS A 76 18.64 -3.59 7.33
C LYS A 76 18.17 -4.98 6.92
N LEU A 77 17.49 -5.67 7.83
CA LEU A 77 16.90 -6.99 7.56
C LEU A 77 15.62 -6.84 6.72
N LYS A 78 15.44 -7.76 5.80
CA LYS A 78 14.22 -7.92 5.02
C LYS A 78 13.33 -8.99 5.64
N TYR A 79 12.10 -9.07 5.16
CA TYR A 79 11.17 -10.11 5.59
C TYR A 79 11.79 -11.52 5.43
N GLY A 80 11.73 -12.30 6.50
CA GLY A 80 12.26 -13.68 6.52
C GLY A 80 13.76 -13.82 6.79
N GLU A 81 14.49 -12.71 7.00
CA GLU A 81 15.95 -12.74 7.25
C GLU A 81 16.33 -12.78 8.75
N MET A 82 15.36 -12.77 9.68
CA MET A 82 15.64 -12.82 11.11
C MET A 82 16.44 -14.09 11.48
N ARG A 83 17.51 -13.89 12.21
CA ARG A 83 18.34 -14.98 12.75
C ARG A 83 17.86 -15.37 14.15
N PRO A 84 18.03 -16.66 14.53
CA PRO A 84 17.70 -17.10 15.89
C PRO A 84 18.52 -16.37 16.96
N TYR A 85 17.96 -16.29 18.15
CA TYR A 85 18.68 -15.81 19.33
C TYR A 85 19.95 -16.61 19.57
N GLN A 86 21.04 -15.91 19.87
CA GLN A 86 22.32 -16.48 20.24
C GLN A 86 22.71 -15.97 21.62
N SER A 87 22.92 -16.91 22.55
CA SER A 87 23.22 -16.60 23.95
C SER A 87 24.65 -16.14 24.23
N ASP A 88 25.56 -16.29 23.26
CA ASP A 88 27.00 -16.05 23.45
C ASP A 88 27.45 -14.64 23.06
N SER A 89 28.74 -14.44 22.85
CA SER A 89 29.39 -13.18 22.48
C SER A 89 28.88 -12.56 21.18
N ASN A 90 28.17 -13.32 20.35
CA ASN A 90 27.55 -12.85 19.14
C ASN A 90 26.14 -12.32 19.43
N VAL A 91 25.85 -11.14 18.93
CA VAL A 91 24.54 -10.53 19.04
C VAL A 91 23.63 -11.14 17.97
N GLY A 92 22.54 -11.78 18.39
CA GLY A 92 21.45 -12.21 17.51
C GLY A 92 20.69 -11.00 16.94
N ASP A 93 19.51 -11.24 16.42
CA ASP A 93 18.62 -10.17 15.92
C ASP A 93 17.62 -9.72 17.00
N TYR A 94 17.43 -10.53 18.03
CA TYR A 94 16.56 -10.27 19.18
C TYR A 94 17.11 -10.93 20.45
N CYS A 95 16.63 -10.51 21.61
CA CYS A 95 16.87 -11.20 22.88
C CYS A 95 15.55 -11.64 23.52
N ILE A 96 15.62 -12.58 24.45
CA ILE A 96 14.48 -13.04 25.22
C ILE A 96 14.72 -12.67 26.68
N VAL A 97 13.82 -11.90 27.27
CA VAL A 97 13.85 -11.53 28.69
C VAL A 97 12.50 -11.94 29.29
N ASP A 98 12.54 -12.76 30.34
CA ASP A 98 11.37 -13.29 31.02
C ASP A 98 10.32 -13.92 30.06
N GLY A 99 10.81 -14.64 29.04
CA GLY A 99 9.98 -15.29 28.03
C GLY A 99 9.45 -14.36 26.92
N THR A 100 9.72 -13.07 26.98
CA THR A 100 9.28 -12.09 25.97
C THR A 100 10.43 -11.78 25.00
N PRO A 101 10.22 -11.90 23.68
CA PRO A 101 11.22 -11.52 22.69
C PRO A 101 11.27 -10.00 22.50
N TYR A 102 12.46 -9.43 22.49
CA TYR A 102 12.74 -8.03 22.22
C TYR A 102 13.65 -7.93 21.00
N ASP A 103 13.11 -7.36 19.94
CA ASP A 103 13.81 -7.15 18.69
C ASP A 103 14.62 -5.86 18.74
N TYR A 104 15.91 -5.94 18.41
CA TYR A 104 16.81 -4.78 18.33
C TYR A 104 17.52 -4.69 16.97
N ALA A 105 17.22 -5.59 16.06
CA ALA A 105 17.74 -5.54 14.70
C ALA A 105 17.11 -4.40 13.90
N ALA A 106 17.87 -3.84 12.98
CA ALA A 106 17.34 -2.85 12.05
C ALA A 106 16.56 -3.55 10.92
N TRP A 107 15.28 -3.20 10.78
CA TRP A 107 14.42 -3.73 9.74
C TRP A 107 14.23 -2.74 8.59
N ASP A 108 14.19 -3.25 7.37
CA ASP A 108 13.74 -2.49 6.22
C ASP A 108 12.21 -2.44 6.20
N VAL A 109 11.66 -1.54 7.02
CA VAL A 109 10.21 -1.36 7.16
C VAL A 109 9.55 -1.01 5.82
N GLN A 110 10.26 -0.31 4.95
CA GLN A 110 9.75 0.04 3.62
C GLN A 110 9.63 -1.20 2.74
N ASP A 111 10.68 -2.04 2.67
CA ASP A 111 10.63 -3.28 1.88
C ASP A 111 9.61 -4.27 2.43
N ILE A 112 9.43 -4.32 3.76
CA ILE A 112 8.46 -5.21 4.40
C ILE A 112 7.02 -4.75 4.16
N SER A 113 6.77 -3.44 4.26
CA SER A 113 5.41 -2.89 4.28
C SER A 113 4.88 -2.50 2.92
N TYR A 114 5.74 -2.13 1.96
CA TYR A 114 5.31 -1.55 0.69
C TYR A 114 5.81 -2.35 -0.52
N SER A 115 4.94 -2.48 -1.51
CA SER A 115 5.29 -2.94 -2.85
C SER A 115 5.97 -1.81 -3.61
N LYS A 116 6.91 -2.16 -4.49
CA LYS A 116 7.57 -1.18 -5.35
C LYS A 116 6.61 -0.53 -6.34
N ALA A 117 5.59 -1.28 -6.75
CA ALA A 117 4.54 -0.82 -7.65
C ALA A 117 3.26 -1.62 -7.39
N ALA A 118 2.12 -0.99 -7.52
CA ALA A 118 0.80 -1.60 -7.46
C ALA A 118 0.12 -1.47 -8.84
N PRO A 119 -0.39 -2.56 -9.41
CA PRO A 119 -1.06 -2.52 -10.69
C PRO A 119 -2.45 -1.89 -10.58
N SER A 120 -2.86 -1.23 -11.65
CA SER A 120 -4.23 -0.78 -11.86
C SER A 120 -4.64 -0.99 -13.30
N GLN A 121 -5.91 -1.29 -13.51
CA GLN A 121 -6.47 -1.47 -14.84
C GLN A 121 -7.86 -0.87 -14.95
N SER A 122 -8.18 -0.35 -16.13
CA SER A 122 -9.52 0.07 -16.46
C SER A 122 -9.92 -0.40 -17.85
N HIS A 123 -11.16 -0.83 -17.98
CA HIS A 123 -11.76 -1.31 -19.21
C HIS A 123 -13.10 -0.60 -19.42
N ASN A 124 -13.30 -0.03 -20.59
CA ASN A 124 -14.53 0.62 -20.95
C ASN A 124 -15.01 0.07 -22.29
N LEU A 125 -16.22 -0.47 -22.31
CA LEU A 125 -16.92 -0.92 -23.49
C LEU A 125 -18.15 -0.07 -23.69
N SER A 126 -18.37 0.44 -24.89
CA SER A 126 -19.63 1.12 -25.22
C SER A 126 -20.15 0.66 -26.56
N VAL A 127 -21.46 0.56 -26.64
CA VAL A 127 -22.23 0.21 -27.84
C VAL A 127 -23.27 1.29 -28.06
N GLN A 128 -23.32 1.86 -29.25
CA GLN A 128 -24.33 2.86 -29.62
C GLN A 128 -24.84 2.61 -31.03
N GLY A 129 -26.07 2.97 -31.23
CA GLY A 129 -26.70 2.85 -32.56
C GLY A 129 -28.12 3.39 -32.58
N SER A 130 -28.72 3.29 -33.73
CA SER A 130 -30.13 3.61 -33.92
C SER A 130 -30.85 2.56 -34.77
N SER A 131 -32.11 2.35 -34.51
CA SER A 131 -32.99 1.49 -35.29
C SER A 131 -34.36 2.18 -35.41
N GLY A 132 -34.69 2.65 -36.61
CA GLY A 132 -35.87 3.44 -36.84
C GLY A 132 -35.89 4.72 -36.01
N LYS A 133 -36.94 4.88 -35.17
CA LYS A 133 -37.10 6.06 -34.28
C LYS A 133 -36.39 5.92 -32.93
N THR A 134 -35.63 4.80 -32.68
CA THR A 134 -35.00 4.49 -31.41
C THR A 134 -33.51 4.64 -31.49
N ASN A 135 -32.94 5.44 -30.59
CA ASN A 135 -31.51 5.54 -30.37
C ASN A 135 -31.15 4.85 -29.06
N TYR A 136 -30.03 4.13 -29.04
CA TYR A 136 -29.56 3.47 -27.84
C TYR A 136 -28.07 3.70 -27.62
N TYR A 137 -27.71 3.79 -26.35
CA TYR A 137 -26.32 3.82 -25.86
C TYR A 137 -26.21 2.95 -24.63
N LEU A 138 -25.34 1.94 -24.69
CA LEU A 138 -24.98 1.10 -23.56
C LEU A 138 -23.50 1.30 -23.27
N SER A 139 -23.13 1.33 -22.01
CA SER A 139 -21.72 1.28 -21.62
C SER A 139 -21.51 0.43 -20.38
N PHE A 140 -20.38 -0.24 -20.36
CA PHE A 140 -19.86 -1.00 -19.24
C PHE A 140 -18.44 -0.53 -18.94
N GLY A 141 -18.17 -0.19 -17.68
CA GLY A 141 -16.86 0.15 -17.18
C GLY A 141 -16.46 -0.79 -16.05
N TYR A 142 -15.21 -1.24 -16.07
CA TYR A 142 -14.56 -1.96 -15.00
C TYR A 142 -13.26 -1.25 -14.64
N ASP A 143 -13.10 -0.89 -13.38
CA ASP A 143 -11.88 -0.32 -12.83
C ASP A 143 -11.42 -1.20 -11.67
N GLU A 144 -10.15 -1.56 -11.67
CA GLU A 144 -9.49 -2.29 -10.60
C GLU A 144 -8.19 -1.56 -10.24
N LYS A 145 -7.97 -1.38 -8.96
CA LYS A 145 -6.79 -0.73 -8.44
C LYS A 145 -6.34 -1.44 -7.18
N GLU A 146 -5.10 -1.90 -7.16
CA GLU A 146 -4.46 -2.43 -5.97
C GLU A 146 -3.71 -1.34 -5.22
N GLY A 147 -3.67 -1.44 -3.89
CA GLY A 147 -2.87 -0.58 -3.04
C GLY A 147 -1.41 -1.02 -2.96
N ILE A 148 -0.55 -0.12 -2.55
CA ILE A 148 0.90 -0.39 -2.44
C ILE A 148 1.29 -1.13 -1.16
N MET A 149 0.40 -1.33 -0.20
CA MET A 149 0.70 -2.02 1.06
C MET A 149 0.78 -3.52 0.86
N LYS A 150 1.88 -4.16 1.28
CA LYS A 150 2.03 -5.63 1.25
C LYS A 150 1.24 -6.31 2.38
N VAL A 151 1.23 -5.69 3.55
CA VAL A 151 0.51 -6.21 4.72
C VAL A 151 -0.93 -5.72 4.64
N ARG A 152 -1.88 -6.61 4.36
CA ARG A 152 -3.27 -6.29 4.05
C ARG A 152 -3.39 -5.37 2.82
N PRO A 153 -3.11 -5.89 1.63
CA PRO A 153 -3.29 -5.13 0.42
C PRO A 153 -4.76 -4.69 0.32
N ASP A 154 -4.95 -3.42 0.08
CA ASP A 154 -6.25 -2.85 -0.25
C ASP A 154 -6.50 -3.02 -1.75
N GLU A 155 -7.73 -3.32 -2.09
CA GLU A 155 -8.17 -3.50 -3.48
C GLU A 155 -9.46 -2.74 -3.69
N LEU A 156 -9.53 -1.97 -4.77
CA LEU A 156 -10.73 -1.30 -5.22
C LEU A 156 -11.19 -1.91 -6.54
N LYS A 157 -12.40 -2.47 -6.57
CA LYS A 157 -13.08 -2.90 -7.80
C LYS A 157 -14.34 -2.07 -8.00
N LYS A 158 -14.45 -1.43 -9.14
CA LYS A 158 -15.60 -0.58 -9.48
C LYS A 158 -16.18 -0.99 -10.82
N TYR A 159 -17.49 -1.18 -10.81
CA TYR A 159 -18.27 -1.52 -11.99
C TYR A 159 -19.24 -0.38 -12.29
N ASN A 160 -19.27 0.06 -13.53
CA ASN A 160 -20.18 1.10 -14.00
C ASN A 160 -20.98 0.56 -15.17
N VAL A 161 -22.30 0.70 -15.10
CA VAL A 161 -23.21 0.36 -16.19
C VAL A 161 -24.04 1.58 -16.50
N SER A 162 -24.13 1.93 -17.77
CA SER A 162 -25.02 2.98 -18.24
C SER A 162 -25.88 2.47 -19.40
N VAL A 163 -27.14 2.71 -19.33
CA VAL A 163 -28.10 2.43 -20.40
C VAL A 163 -28.89 3.71 -20.68
N ASN A 164 -28.87 4.12 -21.93
CA ASN A 164 -29.68 5.24 -22.40
C ASN A 164 -30.40 4.83 -23.68
N VAL A 165 -31.74 4.90 -23.66
CA VAL A 165 -32.58 4.60 -24.80
C VAL A 165 -33.55 5.77 -24.99
N THR A 166 -33.56 6.30 -26.19
CA THR A 166 -34.45 7.40 -26.57
C THR A 166 -35.29 6.97 -27.78
N THR A 167 -36.57 7.03 -27.66
CA THR A 167 -37.50 6.65 -28.74
C THR A 167 -38.48 7.82 -29.02
N ASN A 168 -38.57 8.20 -30.27
CA ASN A 168 -39.59 9.16 -30.73
C ASN A 168 -40.88 8.38 -30.99
N LEU A 169 -41.86 8.51 -30.11
CA LEU A 169 -43.16 7.83 -30.27
C LEU A 169 -44.00 8.49 -31.40
N TYR A 170 -43.97 9.81 -31.43
CA TYR A 170 -44.62 10.63 -32.46
C TYR A 170 -43.64 11.71 -32.90
N ASP A 171 -43.89 12.33 -34.05
CA ASP A 171 -42.99 13.37 -34.60
C ASP A 171 -42.88 14.61 -33.67
N TRP A 172 -43.87 14.81 -32.80
CA TRP A 172 -43.93 15.91 -31.83
C TRP A 172 -43.70 15.51 -30.38
N LEU A 173 -43.51 14.21 -30.07
CA LEU A 173 -43.32 13.69 -28.71
C LEU A 173 -42.06 12.80 -28.66
N GLN A 174 -41.13 13.24 -27.87
CA GLN A 174 -39.84 12.56 -27.62
C GLN A 174 -39.78 12.03 -26.19
#